data_fc78b8db4630f9aa4bf38ff09568cb42
#
_entry.id   fc78b8db4630f9aa4bf38ff09568cb42
#
_cell.length_a   1.000
_cell.length_b   1.000
_cell.length_c   1.000
_cell.angle_alpha   90.00
_cell.angle_beta   90.00
_cell.angle_gamma   90.00
#
_symmetry.space_group_name_H-M   'P 1'
#
loop_
_entity.id
_entity.type
_entity.pdbx_description
1 polymer ?
#
loop_
_entity_poly.entity_id
_entity_poly.type
_entity_poly.pdbx_seq_one_letter_code
_entity_poly.pdbx_strand_id
1 'polypeptide(L)'
;MEDFESYSQEDRALVESHLQEEPSFLMKIIRAHFLFEQKLNEMLRLLVRNPSVLESSKAPRVDFHTKLFFVRAIAPNPPNDWFWPALSKVNSIRNKAAHGLESEKLNTAIQDFVDYMKNNCEIHKKNMAAMGRVDLEDECVYAITSAFAFHTVYLRKLQQHLEANNQ
;
A
#
# COMPACT_ATOMS: atom_id res chain seq x y z
N MET A 1 9.80 -6.66 17.07
CA MET A 1 9.11 -5.38 17.30
C MET A 1 9.37 -4.55 16.08
N GLU A 2 8.35 -4.32 15.24
CA GLU A 2 8.52 -3.57 14.00
C GLU A 2 8.74 -2.10 14.37
N ASP A 3 9.93 -1.60 14.07
CA ASP A 3 10.36 -0.23 14.34
C ASP A 3 9.69 0.72 13.35
N PHE A 4 8.53 1.27 13.73
CA PHE A 4 7.87 2.36 12.99
C PHE A 4 8.52 3.73 13.22
N GLU A 5 9.61 3.81 13.97
CA GLU A 5 10.40 5.04 14.13
C GLU A 5 10.97 5.55 12.80
N SER A 6 11.01 4.70 11.77
CA SER A 6 11.46 5.08 10.42
C SER A 6 10.38 5.66 9.50
N TYR A 7 9.12 5.80 9.94
CA TYR A 7 8.07 6.45 9.16
C TYR A 7 8.26 7.97 9.19
N SER A 8 8.77 8.54 8.09
CA SER A 8 9.21 9.94 8.07
C SER A 8 8.06 10.94 8.17
N GLN A 9 8.40 12.17 8.54
CA GLN A 9 7.44 13.28 8.49
C GLN A 9 6.92 13.54 7.08
N GLU A 10 7.75 13.36 6.05
CA GLU A 10 7.36 13.50 4.64
C GLU A 10 6.31 12.47 4.23
N ASP A 11 6.49 11.19 4.61
CA ASP A 11 5.50 10.16 4.32
C ASP A 11 4.18 10.40 5.07
N ARG A 12 4.25 10.94 6.30
CA ARG A 12 3.06 11.34 7.07
C ARG A 12 2.33 12.48 6.38
N ALA A 13 3.04 13.53 5.99
CA ALA A 13 2.46 14.67 5.26
C ALA A 13 1.84 14.23 3.94
N LEU A 14 2.48 13.29 3.23
CA LEU A 14 1.95 12.73 1.99
C LEU A 14 0.62 11.99 2.22
N VAL A 15 0.53 11.14 3.23
CA VAL A 15 -0.71 10.45 3.59
C VAL A 15 -1.78 11.43 4.04
N GLU A 16 -1.43 12.39 4.88
CA GLU A 16 -2.34 13.40 5.40
C GLU A 16 -2.99 14.20 4.25
N SER A 17 -2.19 14.76 3.36
CA SER A 17 -2.70 15.55 2.22
C SER A 17 -3.51 14.74 1.21
N HIS A 18 -3.21 13.46 1.05
CA HIS A 18 -3.89 12.64 0.05
C HIS A 18 -5.11 11.87 0.58
N LEU A 19 -5.12 11.52 1.87
CA LEU A 19 -6.15 10.67 2.44
C LEU A 19 -6.98 11.38 3.51
N GLN A 20 -6.38 12.16 4.41
CA GLN A 20 -7.11 12.77 5.51
C GLN A 20 -7.83 14.05 5.10
N GLU A 21 -7.19 14.90 4.30
CA GLU A 21 -7.78 16.15 3.82
C GLU A 21 -8.79 15.95 2.68
N GLU A 22 -8.80 14.78 2.02
CA GLU A 22 -9.75 14.48 0.94
C GLU A 22 -11.13 14.13 1.52
N PRO A 23 -12.20 14.89 1.21
CA PRO A 23 -13.53 14.66 1.79
C PRO A 23 -14.23 13.42 1.22
N SER A 24 -13.92 13.05 -0.03
CA SER A 24 -14.56 11.92 -0.70
C SER A 24 -13.87 10.61 -0.41
N PHE A 25 -14.57 9.67 0.23
CA PHE A 25 -14.04 8.32 0.46
C PHE A 25 -13.57 7.63 -0.82
N LEU A 26 -14.35 7.74 -1.90
CA LEU A 26 -13.98 7.19 -3.20
C LEU A 26 -12.65 7.76 -3.71
N MET A 27 -12.45 9.07 -3.57
CA MET A 27 -11.20 9.72 -3.97
C MET A 27 -10.04 9.32 -3.07
N LYS A 28 -10.27 9.12 -1.76
CA LYS A 28 -9.26 8.56 -0.85
C LYS A 28 -8.76 7.20 -1.34
N ILE A 29 -9.66 6.32 -1.76
CA ILE A 29 -9.29 5.00 -2.31
C ILE A 29 -8.46 5.12 -3.60
N ILE A 30 -8.87 5.99 -4.52
CA ILE A 30 -8.15 6.20 -5.78
C ILE A 30 -6.74 6.77 -5.53
N ARG A 31 -6.63 7.77 -4.66
CA ARG A 31 -5.34 8.37 -4.28
C ARG A 31 -4.45 7.38 -3.54
N ALA A 32 -4.99 6.60 -2.62
CA ALA A 32 -4.26 5.54 -1.94
C ALA A 32 -3.67 4.52 -2.92
N HIS A 33 -4.47 4.04 -3.86
CA HIS A 33 -4.01 3.12 -4.89
C HIS A 33 -2.88 3.72 -5.72
N PHE A 34 -2.98 5.00 -6.11
CA PHE A 34 -1.92 5.71 -6.82
C PHE A 34 -0.61 5.79 -6.01
N LEU A 35 -0.70 6.10 -4.71
CA LEU A 35 0.47 6.13 -3.84
C LEU A 35 1.15 4.76 -3.73
N PHE A 36 0.38 3.68 -3.59
CA PHE A 36 0.94 2.32 -3.60
C PHE A 36 1.58 1.98 -4.96
N GLU A 37 0.96 2.39 -6.06
CA GLU A 37 1.51 2.15 -7.40
C GLU A 37 2.84 2.89 -7.62
N GLN A 38 2.98 4.12 -7.12
CA GLN A 38 4.25 4.84 -7.13
C GLN A 38 5.34 4.09 -6.36
N LYS A 39 5.02 3.61 -5.14
CA LYS A 39 5.98 2.84 -4.32
C LYS A 39 6.35 1.51 -4.96
N LEU A 40 5.43 0.82 -5.62
CA LEU A 40 5.75 -0.38 -6.41
C LEU A 40 6.68 -0.06 -7.59
N ASN A 41 6.49 1.07 -8.28
CA ASN A 41 7.40 1.51 -9.33
C ASN A 41 8.80 1.82 -8.79
N GLU A 42 8.91 2.48 -7.63
CA GLU A 42 10.18 2.72 -6.96
C GLU A 42 10.89 1.41 -6.62
N MET A 43 10.17 0.44 -6.06
CA MET A 43 10.72 -0.90 -5.77
C MET A 43 11.20 -1.61 -7.04
N LEU A 44 10.42 -1.59 -8.12
CA LEU A 44 10.83 -2.20 -9.37
C LEU A 44 12.12 -1.58 -9.91
N ARG A 45 12.26 -0.25 -9.86
CA ARG A 45 13.49 0.45 -10.29
C ARG A 45 14.71 0.02 -9.51
N LEU A 46 14.56 -0.22 -8.20
CA LEU A 46 15.65 -0.67 -7.35
C LEU A 46 16.05 -2.13 -7.60
N LEU A 47 15.08 -2.97 -7.94
CA LEU A 47 15.26 -4.42 -8.01
C LEU A 47 15.67 -4.92 -9.40
N VAL A 48 15.35 -4.17 -10.47
CA VAL A 48 15.69 -4.60 -11.82
C VAL A 48 17.11 -4.16 -12.21
N ARG A 49 17.78 -4.99 -12.99
CA ARG A 49 19.14 -4.70 -13.45
C ARG A 49 19.26 -3.48 -14.37
N ASN A 50 18.23 -3.24 -15.20
CA ASN A 50 18.21 -2.15 -16.18
C ASN A 50 16.94 -1.30 -16.00
N PRO A 51 16.89 -0.40 -15.00
CA PRO A 51 15.69 0.39 -14.70
C PRO A 51 15.28 1.33 -15.84
N SER A 52 16.20 1.78 -16.67
CA SER A 52 15.90 2.63 -17.83
C SER A 52 14.95 2.00 -18.85
N VAL A 53 14.87 0.67 -18.91
CA VAL A 53 13.91 -0.04 -19.76
C VAL A 53 12.47 0.20 -19.31
N LEU A 54 12.25 0.33 -18.00
CA LEU A 54 10.93 0.62 -17.42
C LEU A 54 10.47 2.06 -17.71
N GLU A 55 11.40 2.97 -17.98
CA GLU A 55 11.14 4.40 -18.22
C GLU A 55 11.04 4.73 -19.71
N SER A 56 11.30 3.75 -20.56
CA SER A 56 11.21 3.93 -22.01
C SER A 56 9.79 4.27 -22.45
N SER A 57 9.63 5.23 -23.33
CA SER A 57 8.34 5.55 -23.97
C SER A 57 7.72 4.36 -24.74
N LYS A 58 8.53 3.35 -25.04
CA LYS A 58 8.11 2.09 -25.71
C LYS A 58 7.85 0.96 -24.69
N ALA A 59 8.07 1.20 -23.39
CA ALA A 59 7.79 0.20 -22.38
C ALA A 59 6.29 -0.16 -22.37
N PRO A 60 5.93 -1.45 -22.29
CA PRO A 60 4.54 -1.84 -22.18
C PRO A 60 3.95 -1.30 -20.89
N ARG A 61 2.67 -0.91 -20.92
CA ARG A 61 1.95 -0.55 -19.70
C ARG A 61 1.79 -1.81 -18.84
N VAL A 62 2.34 -1.75 -17.64
CA VAL A 62 2.21 -2.82 -16.65
C VAL A 62 1.17 -2.39 -15.62
N ASP A 63 0.13 -3.20 -15.45
CA ASP A 63 -0.91 -2.92 -14.46
C ASP A 63 -0.43 -3.16 -13.02
N PHE A 64 -1.21 -2.69 -12.05
CA PHE A 64 -0.89 -2.80 -10.64
C PHE A 64 -0.65 -4.24 -10.18
N HIS A 65 -1.50 -5.18 -10.62
CA HIS A 65 -1.40 -6.57 -10.23
C HIS A 65 -0.10 -7.21 -10.74
N THR A 66 0.25 -6.94 -11.99
CA THR A 66 1.49 -7.41 -12.61
C THR A 66 2.73 -6.81 -11.93
N LYS A 67 2.70 -5.50 -11.59
CA LYS A 67 3.78 -4.87 -10.80
C LYS A 67 3.95 -5.54 -9.44
N LEU A 68 2.84 -5.75 -8.73
CA LEU A 68 2.82 -6.41 -7.43
C LEU A 68 3.41 -7.83 -7.52
N PHE A 69 3.04 -8.58 -8.55
CA PHE A 69 3.58 -9.92 -8.80
C PHE A 69 5.10 -9.89 -9.01
N PHE A 70 5.61 -9.00 -9.87
CA PHE A 70 7.04 -8.91 -10.13
C PHE A 70 7.83 -8.47 -8.90
N VAL A 71 7.37 -7.42 -8.20
CA VAL A 71 8.03 -6.97 -6.98
C VAL A 71 8.10 -8.11 -5.96
N ARG A 72 6.99 -8.82 -5.74
CA ARG A 72 6.94 -9.97 -4.84
C ARG A 72 7.90 -11.10 -5.26
N ALA A 73 8.07 -11.33 -6.56
CA ALA A 73 8.91 -12.40 -7.09
C ALA A 73 10.41 -12.12 -6.93
N ILE A 74 10.82 -10.84 -6.97
CA ILE A 74 12.24 -10.46 -7.01
C ILE A 74 12.71 -9.74 -5.73
N ALA A 75 11.81 -9.20 -4.93
CA ALA A 75 12.16 -8.54 -3.68
C ALA A 75 12.54 -9.57 -2.59
N PRO A 76 13.50 -9.24 -1.72
CA PRO A 76 13.72 -10.01 -0.50
C PRO A 76 12.41 -10.11 0.29
N ASN A 77 12.17 -11.28 0.89
CA ASN A 77 10.94 -11.53 1.64
C ASN A 77 10.70 -10.44 2.69
N PRO A 78 9.54 -9.77 2.66
CA PRO A 78 9.19 -8.86 3.74
C PRO A 78 9.02 -9.68 5.04
N PRO A 79 9.27 -9.08 6.20
CA PRO A 79 9.17 -9.77 7.49
C PRO A 79 7.76 -10.31 7.79
N ASN A 80 6.74 -9.88 7.05
CA ASN A 80 5.34 -10.28 7.23
C ASN A 80 4.64 -10.54 5.89
N ASP A 81 4.13 -11.76 5.72
CA ASP A 81 3.43 -12.18 4.50
C ASP A 81 2.08 -11.48 4.27
N TRP A 82 1.54 -10.78 5.28
CA TRP A 82 0.25 -10.10 5.19
C TRP A 82 0.24 -8.94 4.19
N PHE A 83 1.39 -8.34 3.95
CA PHE A 83 1.51 -7.10 3.17
C PHE A 83 1.03 -7.25 1.71
N TRP A 84 1.48 -8.29 1.00
CA TRP A 84 1.14 -8.49 -0.40
C TRP A 84 -0.34 -8.75 -0.65
N PRO A 85 -1.02 -9.61 0.13
CA PRO A 85 -2.47 -9.73 0.05
C PRO A 85 -3.21 -8.43 0.41
N ALA A 86 -2.72 -7.63 1.35
CA ALA A 86 -3.32 -6.34 1.67
C ALA A 86 -3.33 -5.41 0.43
N LEU A 87 -2.21 -5.28 -0.29
CA LEU A 87 -2.15 -4.49 -1.52
C LEU A 87 -3.08 -5.02 -2.62
N SER A 88 -3.21 -6.34 -2.76
CA SER A 88 -4.17 -6.95 -3.70
C SER A 88 -5.61 -6.58 -3.35
N LYS A 89 -5.96 -6.52 -2.06
CA LYS A 89 -7.28 -6.10 -1.59
C LYS A 89 -7.54 -4.62 -1.85
N VAL A 90 -6.57 -3.74 -1.63
CA VAL A 90 -6.67 -2.31 -1.99
C VAL A 90 -6.95 -2.13 -3.49
N ASN A 91 -6.23 -2.86 -4.34
CA ASN A 91 -6.50 -2.85 -5.78
C ASN A 91 -7.92 -3.35 -6.13
N SER A 92 -8.42 -4.37 -5.44
CA SER A 92 -9.78 -4.87 -5.61
C SER A 92 -10.83 -3.82 -5.23
N ILE A 93 -10.67 -3.12 -4.11
CA ILE A 93 -11.54 -2.03 -3.68
C ILE A 93 -11.55 -0.92 -4.74
N ARG A 94 -10.36 -0.46 -5.18
CA ARG A 94 -10.22 0.57 -6.22
C ARG A 94 -10.93 0.19 -7.51
N ASN A 95 -10.79 -1.05 -7.96
CA ASN A 95 -11.43 -1.50 -9.20
C ASN A 95 -12.96 -1.53 -9.06
N LYS A 96 -13.51 -1.99 -7.94
CA LYS A 96 -14.94 -1.94 -7.67
C LYS A 96 -15.46 -0.50 -7.59
N ALA A 97 -14.73 0.37 -6.92
CA ALA A 97 -15.03 1.79 -6.81
C ALA A 97 -15.05 2.49 -8.18
N ALA A 98 -14.07 2.23 -9.04
CA ALA A 98 -13.96 2.86 -10.36
C ALA A 98 -15.03 2.40 -11.36
N HIS A 99 -15.56 1.19 -11.20
CA HIS A 99 -16.58 0.65 -12.10
C HIS A 99 -18.01 0.99 -11.70
N GLY A 100 -18.22 1.81 -10.66
CA GLY A 100 -19.55 2.22 -10.18
C GLY A 100 -20.42 1.02 -9.80
N LEU A 101 -19.79 -0.09 -9.41
CA LEU A 101 -20.49 -1.31 -9.04
C LEU A 101 -21.33 -1.08 -7.78
N GLU A 102 -22.43 -1.82 -7.70
CA GLU A 102 -23.37 -1.85 -6.58
C GLU A 102 -22.66 -1.63 -5.25
N SER A 103 -23.16 -0.72 -4.45
CA SER A 103 -22.59 -0.34 -3.15
C SER A 103 -22.32 -1.56 -2.25
N GLU A 104 -23.12 -2.62 -2.39
CA GLU A 104 -22.98 -3.87 -1.64
C GLU A 104 -21.66 -4.60 -1.94
N LYS A 105 -21.26 -4.73 -3.22
CA LYS A 105 -20.01 -5.38 -3.62
C LYS A 105 -18.77 -4.58 -3.20
N LEU A 106 -18.89 -3.26 -3.22
CA LEU A 106 -17.83 -2.38 -2.73
C LEU A 106 -17.70 -2.51 -1.20
N ASN A 107 -18.81 -2.43 -0.47
CA ASN A 107 -18.83 -2.57 0.98
C ASN A 107 -18.29 -3.93 1.44
N THR A 108 -18.64 -5.01 0.75
CA THR A 108 -18.08 -6.35 1.03
C THR A 108 -16.55 -6.36 0.86
N ALA A 109 -16.03 -5.73 -0.21
CA ALA A 109 -14.58 -5.69 -0.42
C ALA A 109 -13.85 -4.83 0.63
N ILE A 110 -14.48 -3.74 1.08
CA ILE A 110 -13.96 -2.90 2.17
C ILE A 110 -13.92 -3.71 3.47
N GLN A 111 -15.02 -4.37 3.81
CA GLN A 111 -15.09 -5.21 5.01
C GLN A 111 -14.05 -6.32 5.00
N ASP A 112 -13.91 -7.04 3.88
CA ASP A 112 -12.89 -8.08 3.69
C ASP A 112 -11.46 -7.57 3.89
N PHE A 113 -11.18 -6.34 3.47
CA PHE A 113 -9.87 -5.72 3.66
C PHE A 113 -9.65 -5.33 5.12
N VAL A 114 -10.61 -4.68 5.74
CA VAL A 114 -10.55 -4.24 7.13
C VAL A 114 -10.38 -5.45 8.06
N ASP A 115 -11.18 -6.50 7.88
CA ASP A 115 -11.07 -7.73 8.67
C ASP A 115 -9.73 -8.43 8.45
N TYR A 116 -9.23 -8.43 7.20
CA TYR A 116 -7.90 -8.94 6.90
C TYR A 116 -6.81 -8.17 7.66
N MET A 117 -6.86 -6.84 7.67
CA MET A 117 -5.89 -5.99 8.39
C MET A 117 -5.96 -6.17 9.90
N LYS A 118 -7.17 -6.27 10.47
CA LYS A 118 -7.36 -6.58 11.91
C LYS A 118 -6.72 -7.90 12.32
N ASN A 119 -6.80 -8.91 11.46
CA ASN A 119 -6.31 -10.24 11.78
C ASN A 119 -4.80 -10.40 11.55
N ASN A 120 -4.20 -9.61 10.67
CA ASN A 120 -2.83 -9.84 10.20
C ASN A 120 -1.86 -8.69 10.48
N CYS A 121 -2.34 -7.47 10.74
CA CYS A 121 -1.51 -6.30 11.00
C CYS A 121 -1.63 -5.86 12.48
N GLU A 122 -0.65 -6.24 13.30
CA GLU A 122 -0.66 -5.95 14.75
C GLU A 122 -0.73 -4.45 15.07
N ILE A 123 -0.14 -3.61 14.20
CA ILE A 123 -0.18 -2.15 14.39
C ILE A 123 -1.57 -1.61 14.13
N HIS A 124 -2.18 -2.02 13.03
CA HIS A 124 -3.56 -1.63 12.74
C HIS A 124 -4.48 -2.05 13.88
N LYS A 125 -4.35 -3.28 14.37
CA LYS A 125 -5.11 -3.81 15.50
C LYS A 125 -4.94 -2.98 16.78
N LYS A 126 -3.69 -2.60 17.12
CA LYS A 126 -3.41 -1.76 18.29
C LYS A 126 -3.98 -0.35 18.15
N ASN A 127 -3.84 0.25 16.96
CA ASN A 127 -4.37 1.59 16.69
C ASN A 127 -5.90 1.61 16.81
N MET A 128 -6.58 0.62 16.24
CA MET A 128 -8.03 0.50 16.33
C MET A 128 -8.52 0.28 17.76
N ALA A 129 -7.79 -0.52 18.56
CA ALA A 129 -8.11 -0.70 19.96
C ALA A 129 -8.00 0.60 20.78
N ALA A 130 -7.07 1.50 20.41
CA ALA A 130 -6.90 2.79 21.07
C ALA A 130 -7.94 3.84 20.63
N MET A 131 -8.43 3.78 19.40
CA MET A 131 -9.36 4.77 18.82
C MET A 131 -10.82 4.52 19.18
N GLY A 132 -11.17 3.29 19.58
CA GLY A 132 -12.55 2.92 19.85
C GLY A 132 -13.35 2.62 18.57
N ARG A 133 -14.69 2.89 18.63
CA ARG A 133 -15.58 2.58 17.49
C ARG A 133 -15.52 3.68 16.45
N VAL A 134 -15.16 3.31 15.24
CA VAL A 134 -15.17 4.14 14.03
C VAL A 134 -16.07 3.51 12.98
N ASP A 135 -16.52 4.27 11.99
CA ASP A 135 -17.28 3.70 10.87
C ASP A 135 -16.37 2.90 9.91
N LEU A 136 -16.99 2.17 9.00
CA LEU A 136 -16.27 1.26 8.10
C LEU A 136 -15.34 1.99 7.11
N GLU A 137 -15.75 3.16 6.62
CA GLU A 137 -14.96 3.95 5.67
C GLU A 137 -13.72 4.51 6.35
N ASP A 138 -13.86 5.08 7.53
CA ASP A 138 -12.74 5.58 8.32
C ASP A 138 -11.79 4.45 8.72
N GLU A 139 -12.32 3.30 9.16
CA GLU A 139 -11.50 2.15 9.47
C GLU A 139 -10.70 1.64 8.25
N CYS A 140 -11.32 1.67 7.06
CA CYS A 140 -10.64 1.35 5.82
C CYS A 140 -9.47 2.31 5.54
N VAL A 141 -9.67 3.62 5.74
CA VAL A 141 -8.61 4.63 5.59
C VAL A 141 -7.46 4.39 6.57
N TYR A 142 -7.75 4.07 7.83
CA TYR A 142 -6.71 3.72 8.81
C TYR A 142 -5.96 2.43 8.44
N ALA A 143 -6.66 1.43 7.92
CA ALA A 143 -6.04 0.19 7.44
C ALA A 143 -5.11 0.45 6.24
N ILE A 144 -5.53 1.29 5.29
CA ILE A 144 -4.71 1.75 4.16
C ILE A 144 -3.48 2.51 4.66
N THR A 145 -3.65 3.44 5.60
CA THR A 145 -2.54 4.21 6.19
C THR A 145 -1.51 3.29 6.85
N SER A 146 -1.96 2.28 7.59
CA SER A 146 -1.09 1.29 8.22
C SER A 146 -0.31 0.47 7.19
N ALA A 147 -0.97 0.03 6.11
CA ALA A 147 -0.32 -0.69 5.02
C ALA A 147 0.68 0.19 4.26
N PHE A 148 0.37 1.48 4.06
CA PHE A 148 1.26 2.42 3.40
C PHE A 148 2.50 2.73 4.25
N ALA A 149 2.33 2.93 5.55
CA ALA A 149 3.44 3.11 6.48
C ALA A 149 4.41 1.92 6.43
N PHE A 150 3.87 0.69 6.44
CA PHE A 150 4.70 -0.51 6.27
C PHE A 150 5.42 -0.51 4.92
N HIS A 151 4.75 -0.14 3.84
CA HIS A 151 5.35 -0.10 2.49
C HIS A 151 6.55 0.85 2.43
N THR A 152 6.43 2.04 2.98
CA THR A 152 7.51 3.04 2.97
C THR A 152 8.70 2.59 3.81
N VAL A 153 8.46 2.01 4.97
CA VAL A 153 9.51 1.45 5.83
C VAL A 153 10.23 0.29 5.13
N TYR A 154 9.48 -0.60 4.51
CA TYR A 154 10.06 -1.73 3.77
C TYR A 154 10.91 -1.25 2.58
N LEU A 155 10.42 -0.28 1.81
CA LEU A 155 11.17 0.30 0.69
C LEU A 155 12.52 0.90 1.13
N ARG A 156 12.55 1.64 2.25
CA ARG A 156 13.82 2.17 2.80
C ARG A 156 14.78 1.07 3.24
N LYS A 157 14.29 0.05 3.91
CA LYS A 157 15.12 -1.11 4.30
C LYS A 157 15.70 -1.82 3.07
N LEU A 158 14.91 -1.93 2.01
CA LEU A 158 15.35 -2.49 0.73
C LEU A 158 16.47 -1.64 0.11
N GLN A 159 16.32 -0.31 0.07
CA GLN A 159 17.36 0.62 -0.41
C GLN A 159 18.66 0.45 0.36
N GLN A 160 18.61 0.50 1.69
CA GLN A 160 19.77 0.33 2.57
C GLN A 160 20.46 -1.01 2.35
N HIS A 161 19.68 -2.09 2.20
CA HIS A 161 20.24 -3.42 1.93
C HIS A 161 20.97 -3.50 0.59
N LEU A 162 20.42 -2.90 -0.45
CA LEU A 162 21.04 -2.89 -1.78
C LEU A 162 22.29 -2.01 -1.81
N GLU A 163 22.31 -0.88 -1.12
CA GLU A 163 23.49 -0.01 -0.98
C GLU A 163 24.63 -0.73 -0.24
N ALA A 164 24.31 -1.45 0.83
CA ALA A 164 25.33 -2.21 1.60
C ALA A 164 25.95 -3.37 0.81
N ASN A 165 25.20 -3.97 -0.13
CA ASN A 165 25.69 -5.08 -0.95
C ASN A 165 26.43 -4.62 -2.23
N ASN A 166 26.41 -3.33 -2.56
CA ASN A 166 27.11 -2.75 -3.71
C ASN A 166 28.47 -2.12 -3.32
N GLN A 167 28.86 -2.18 -2.04
CA GLN A 167 30.18 -1.79 -1.51
C GLN A 167 31.12 -2.99 -1.38
#